data_0f475dd952c8a6e83420cd9cc371f92c
#
_entry.id   0f475dd952c8a6e83420cd9cc371f92c
#
_cell.length_a   1.000
_cell.length_b   1.000
_cell.length_c   1.000
_cell.angle_alpha   90.00
_cell.angle_beta   90.00
_cell.angle_gamma   90.00
#
_symmetry.space_group_name_H-M   'P 1'
#
loop_
_entity.id
_entity.type
_entity.pdbx_description
1 polymer ?
#
loop_
_entity_poly.entity_id
_entity_poly.type
_entity_poly.pdbx_seq_one_letter_code
_entity_poly.pdbx_strand_id
1 'polypeptide(L)'
;VAYNGMDKIKWVQNLGAPMLIIVIAGLFVWSCIAIKNSGHSIMDVFSVGNDEALIEANGGFAFVYLAGLTGNIAYWSTMALNIPDFSRYARSQKDQFMGQLTGMPVPMAVCAIVGAFFAQATKFTIGEAMFDPTSVFYYAENKIFVIVCALGVIIATLTTCVAANVVAPANGFSNINPKKITFKMGVLITCFAAIFIAQPWWIYGSGAGYI
;
A
#
# COMPACT_ATOMS: atom_id res chain seq x y z
N VAL A 1 -6.12 -15.71 9.66
CA VAL A 1 -6.54 -15.83 8.25
C VAL A 1 -5.61 -16.79 7.53
N ALA A 2 -4.33 -16.48 7.35
CA ALA A 2 -3.38 -17.27 6.57
C ALA A 2 -3.25 -18.72 7.05
N TYR A 3 -3.26 -18.97 8.37
CA TYR A 3 -3.19 -20.30 8.96
C TYR A 3 -4.29 -21.25 8.48
N ASN A 4 -5.48 -20.72 8.16
CA ASN A 4 -6.62 -21.51 7.69
C ASN A 4 -6.58 -21.86 6.18
N GLY A 5 -5.50 -21.48 5.50
CA GLY A 5 -5.23 -21.83 4.10
C GLY A 5 -5.73 -20.80 3.07
N MET A 6 -5.44 -21.11 1.81
CA MET A 6 -5.65 -20.18 0.68
C MET A 6 -7.11 -19.75 0.47
N ASP A 7 -8.08 -20.62 0.79
CA ASP A 7 -9.51 -20.27 0.58
C ASP A 7 -9.96 -19.14 1.51
N LYS A 8 -9.47 -19.14 2.76
CA LYS A 8 -9.75 -18.06 3.70
C LYS A 8 -9.03 -16.77 3.33
N ILE A 9 -7.83 -16.88 2.75
CA ILE A 9 -7.09 -15.73 2.22
C ILE A 9 -7.87 -15.11 1.07
N LYS A 10 -8.32 -15.89 0.09
CA LYS A 10 -9.14 -15.42 -1.02
C LYS A 10 -10.43 -14.75 -0.56
N TRP A 11 -11.11 -15.33 0.44
CA TRP A 11 -12.33 -14.75 0.98
C TRP A 11 -12.09 -13.35 1.59
N VAL A 12 -11.01 -13.20 2.39
CA VAL A 12 -10.66 -11.90 2.98
C VAL A 12 -10.26 -10.88 1.91
N GLN A 13 -9.55 -11.31 0.87
CA GLN A 13 -9.17 -10.44 -0.25
C GLN A 13 -10.39 -9.98 -1.05
N ASN A 14 -11.33 -10.88 -1.32
CA ASN A 14 -12.57 -10.54 -2.01
C ASN A 14 -13.44 -9.53 -1.23
N LEU A 15 -13.39 -9.56 0.09
CA LEU A 15 -14.03 -8.57 0.94
C LEU A 15 -13.22 -7.27 1.02
N GLY A 16 -11.89 -7.39 1.11
CA GLY A 16 -10.98 -6.26 1.27
C GLY A 16 -10.91 -5.36 0.04
N ALA A 17 -10.93 -5.93 -1.16
CA ALA A 17 -10.82 -5.16 -2.40
C ALA A 17 -11.92 -4.11 -2.59
N PRO A 18 -13.22 -4.43 -2.48
CA PRO A 18 -14.27 -3.40 -2.57
C PRO A 18 -14.19 -2.37 -1.43
N MET A 19 -13.82 -2.80 -0.20
CA MET A 19 -13.63 -1.85 0.90
C MET A 19 -12.50 -0.86 0.62
N LEU A 20 -11.38 -1.33 0.07
CA LEU A 20 -10.27 -0.48 -0.35
C LEU A 20 -10.70 0.55 -1.39
N ILE A 21 -11.46 0.14 -2.40
CA ILE A 21 -11.98 1.05 -3.42
C ILE A 21 -12.85 2.14 -2.78
N ILE A 22 -13.72 1.79 -1.84
CA ILE A 22 -14.57 2.73 -1.12
C ILE A 22 -13.72 3.73 -0.31
N VAL A 23 -12.69 3.25 0.40
CA VAL A 23 -11.81 4.11 1.21
C VAL A 23 -11.02 5.06 0.30
N ILE A 24 -10.43 4.57 -0.78
CA ILE A 24 -9.66 5.39 -1.74
C ILE A 24 -10.57 6.44 -2.40
N ALA A 25 -11.78 6.05 -2.83
CA ALA A 25 -12.75 6.97 -3.39
C ALA A 25 -13.20 8.02 -2.35
N GLY A 26 -13.42 7.61 -1.10
CA GLY A 26 -13.76 8.50 0.00
C GLY A 26 -12.66 9.52 0.28
N LEU A 27 -11.40 9.08 0.32
CA LEU A 27 -10.23 9.97 0.47
C LEU A 27 -10.12 10.95 -0.69
N PHE A 28 -10.34 10.51 -1.92
CA PHE A 28 -10.32 11.38 -3.09
C PHE A 28 -11.40 12.45 -3.03
N VAL A 29 -12.64 12.06 -2.74
CA VAL A 29 -13.77 13.00 -2.60
C VAL A 29 -13.51 13.99 -1.47
N TRP A 30 -13.05 13.50 -0.31
CA TRP A 30 -12.69 14.36 0.81
C TRP A 30 -11.61 15.36 0.42
N SER A 31 -10.55 14.92 -0.26
CA SER A 31 -9.45 15.77 -0.72
C SER A 31 -9.94 16.86 -1.66
N CYS A 32 -10.81 16.53 -2.62
CA CYS A 32 -11.39 17.50 -3.54
C CYS A 32 -12.25 18.56 -2.82
N ILE A 33 -13.05 18.14 -1.83
CA ILE A 33 -13.87 19.03 -1.02
C ILE A 33 -12.97 19.95 -0.17
N ALA A 34 -11.95 19.38 0.48
CA ALA A 34 -11.01 20.13 1.32
C ALA A 34 -10.26 21.20 0.53
N ILE A 35 -9.73 20.86 -0.65
CA ILE A 35 -9.06 21.81 -1.56
C ILE A 35 -10.00 22.94 -1.94
N LYS A 36 -11.23 22.63 -2.35
CA LYS A 36 -12.22 23.65 -2.73
C LYS A 36 -12.61 24.56 -1.58
N ASN A 37 -12.80 24.00 -0.38
CA ASN A 37 -13.15 24.78 0.82
C ASN A 37 -12.00 25.69 1.28
N SER A 38 -10.76 25.34 0.96
CA SER A 38 -9.57 26.17 1.23
C SER A 38 -9.38 27.30 0.20
N GLY A 39 -10.32 27.49 -0.74
CA GLY A 39 -10.26 28.53 -1.75
C GLY A 39 -9.35 28.25 -2.94
N HIS A 40 -8.86 27.02 -3.05
CA HIS A 40 -7.98 26.57 -4.13
C HIS A 40 -8.76 25.83 -5.23
N SER A 41 -8.21 25.87 -6.43
CA SER A 41 -8.72 25.06 -7.55
C SER A 41 -8.18 23.64 -7.49
N ILE A 42 -8.97 22.68 -7.97
CA ILE A 42 -8.50 21.30 -8.15
C ILE A 42 -7.27 21.23 -9.07
N MET A 43 -7.15 22.17 -10.01
CA MET A 43 -6.00 22.25 -10.92
C MET A 43 -4.72 22.70 -10.21
N ASP A 44 -4.81 23.36 -9.07
CA ASP A 44 -3.66 23.82 -8.29
C ASP A 44 -2.84 22.61 -7.75
N VAL A 45 -3.47 21.45 -7.62
CA VAL A 45 -2.77 20.20 -7.24
C VAL A 45 -1.63 19.88 -8.21
N PHE A 46 -1.82 20.18 -9.49
CA PHE A 46 -0.82 19.90 -10.53
C PHE A 46 0.22 21.02 -10.68
N SER A 47 -0.06 22.21 -10.18
CA SER A 47 0.85 23.36 -10.26
C SER A 47 1.86 23.43 -9.13
N VAL A 48 1.56 22.85 -7.96
CA VAL A 48 2.42 22.89 -6.75
C VAL A 48 3.62 21.95 -6.83
N GLY A 49 3.66 21.03 -7.79
CA GLY A 49 4.75 20.07 -7.97
C GLY A 49 6.06 20.65 -8.52
N ASN A 50 6.09 21.93 -8.89
CA ASN A 50 7.24 22.59 -9.48
C ASN A 50 7.97 23.48 -8.47
N ASP A 51 8.29 22.95 -7.29
CA ASP A 51 9.21 23.63 -6.38
C ASP A 51 10.65 23.39 -6.88
N GLU A 52 11.08 24.23 -7.83
CA GLU A 52 12.40 24.14 -8.46
C GLU A 52 13.51 24.17 -7.42
N ALA A 53 13.36 24.96 -6.35
CA ALA A 53 14.32 25.04 -5.26
C ALA A 53 14.45 23.70 -4.51
N LEU A 54 13.34 23.02 -4.27
CA LEU A 54 13.34 21.70 -3.62
C LEU A 54 13.94 20.63 -4.54
N ILE A 55 13.65 20.69 -5.82
CA ILE A 55 14.18 19.76 -6.82
C ILE A 55 15.69 19.94 -6.96
N GLU A 56 16.18 21.18 -7.03
CA GLU A 56 17.62 21.49 -7.09
C GLU A 56 18.34 21.08 -5.81
N ALA A 57 17.77 21.36 -4.63
CA ALA A 57 18.32 20.95 -3.34
C ALA A 57 18.49 19.43 -3.20
N ASN A 58 17.64 18.65 -3.89
CA ASN A 58 17.69 17.19 -3.92
C ASN A 58 18.45 16.61 -5.14
N GLY A 59 19.30 17.38 -5.79
CA GLY A 59 20.17 16.90 -6.87
C GLY A 59 19.58 17.02 -8.29
N GLY A 60 18.51 17.80 -8.44
CA GLY A 60 17.86 18.06 -9.72
C GLY A 60 16.80 17.05 -10.12
N PHE A 61 16.01 17.41 -11.13
CA PHE A 61 14.85 16.62 -11.57
C PHE A 61 15.20 15.17 -11.90
N ALA A 62 16.30 14.92 -12.60
CA ALA A 62 16.70 13.57 -12.97
C ALA A 62 16.94 12.67 -11.76
N PHE A 63 17.59 13.21 -10.72
CA PHE A 63 17.86 12.45 -9.50
C PHE A 63 16.57 12.15 -8.73
N VAL A 64 15.71 13.15 -8.53
CA VAL A 64 14.40 12.97 -7.85
C VAL A 64 13.51 11.98 -8.60
N TYR A 65 13.48 12.08 -9.94
CA TYR A 65 12.73 11.15 -10.78
C TYR A 65 13.25 9.71 -10.68
N LEU A 66 14.57 9.53 -10.78
CA LEU A 66 15.18 8.19 -10.68
C LEU A 66 15.03 7.59 -9.29
N ALA A 67 15.14 8.40 -8.24
CA ALA A 67 14.90 7.96 -6.87
C ALA A 67 13.45 7.49 -6.69
N GLY A 68 12.47 8.27 -7.16
CA GLY A 68 11.06 7.89 -7.12
C GLY A 68 10.76 6.64 -7.95
N LEU A 69 11.35 6.51 -9.14
CA LEU A 69 11.22 5.32 -9.96
C LEU A 69 11.81 4.08 -9.26
N THR A 70 13.00 4.23 -8.67
CA THR A 70 13.66 3.15 -7.92
C THR A 70 12.84 2.74 -6.71
N GLY A 71 12.26 3.69 -5.97
CA GLY A 71 11.35 3.41 -4.86
C GLY A 71 10.13 2.60 -5.28
N ASN A 72 9.50 2.96 -6.41
CA ASN A 72 8.37 2.20 -6.94
C ASN A 72 8.75 0.79 -7.38
N ILE A 73 9.90 0.61 -8.02
CA ILE A 73 10.42 -0.72 -8.40
C ILE A 73 10.73 -1.54 -7.14
N ALA A 74 11.38 -0.94 -6.14
CA ALA A 74 11.73 -1.60 -4.89
C ALA A 74 10.49 -2.05 -4.11
N TYR A 75 9.42 -1.26 -4.09
CA TYR A 75 8.16 -1.61 -3.45
C TYR A 75 7.57 -2.92 -3.98
N TRP A 76 7.68 -3.17 -5.29
CA TRP A 76 7.16 -4.39 -5.94
C TRP A 76 8.19 -5.49 -6.12
N SER A 77 9.45 -5.26 -5.78
CA SER A 77 10.54 -6.24 -6.00
C SER A 77 10.31 -7.56 -5.27
N THR A 78 9.70 -7.54 -4.10
CA THR A 78 9.36 -8.75 -3.34
C THR A 78 8.36 -9.64 -4.05
N MET A 79 7.48 -9.05 -4.88
CA MET A 79 6.49 -9.79 -5.65
C MET A 79 7.05 -10.41 -6.93
N ALA A 80 8.17 -9.93 -7.45
CA ALA A 80 8.74 -10.36 -8.73
C ALA A 80 9.03 -11.87 -8.76
N LEU A 81 9.59 -12.42 -7.68
CA LEU A 81 9.87 -13.85 -7.55
C LEU A 81 8.64 -14.67 -7.12
N ASN A 82 7.63 -14.02 -6.58
CA ASN A 82 6.48 -14.66 -5.94
C ASN A 82 5.22 -14.66 -6.82
N ILE A 83 5.26 -14.03 -7.98
CA ILE A 83 4.16 -14.02 -8.95
C ILE A 83 3.63 -15.43 -9.25
N PRO A 84 4.48 -16.49 -9.41
CA PRO A 84 4.00 -17.84 -9.64
C PRO A 84 3.09 -18.39 -8.54
N ASP A 85 3.22 -17.94 -7.29
CA ASP A 85 2.35 -18.36 -6.18
C ASP A 85 0.89 -17.98 -6.40
N PHE A 86 0.65 -16.92 -7.16
CA PHE A 86 -0.69 -16.43 -7.52
C PHE A 86 -1.09 -16.88 -8.93
N SER A 87 -0.19 -16.75 -9.90
CA SER A 87 -0.48 -17.00 -11.30
C SER A 87 -0.75 -18.47 -11.62
N ARG A 88 -0.26 -19.41 -10.80
CA ARG A 88 -0.58 -20.85 -10.92
C ARG A 88 -2.08 -21.16 -10.80
N TYR A 89 -2.89 -20.24 -10.27
CA TYR A 89 -4.35 -20.39 -10.18
C TYR A 89 -5.09 -19.75 -11.36
N ALA A 90 -4.37 -19.12 -12.30
CA ALA A 90 -4.98 -18.54 -13.48
C ALA A 90 -5.49 -19.63 -14.43
N ARG A 91 -6.62 -19.37 -15.07
CA ARG A 91 -7.23 -20.32 -16.02
C ARG A 91 -6.47 -20.40 -17.35
N SER A 92 -5.86 -19.28 -17.75
CA SER A 92 -5.08 -19.18 -18.98
C SER A 92 -3.97 -18.15 -18.84
N GLN A 93 -2.97 -18.22 -19.75
CA GLN A 93 -1.91 -17.20 -19.83
C GLN A 93 -2.47 -15.82 -20.21
N LYS A 94 -3.53 -15.78 -21.02
CA LYS A 94 -4.19 -14.53 -21.39
C LYS A 94 -4.86 -13.89 -20.17
N ASP A 95 -5.55 -14.67 -19.35
CA ASP A 95 -6.20 -14.17 -18.12
C ASP A 95 -5.15 -13.65 -17.13
N GLN A 96 -4.02 -14.36 -17.01
CA GLN A 96 -2.90 -13.92 -16.19
C GLN A 96 -2.31 -12.59 -16.68
N PHE A 97 -2.01 -12.49 -17.97
CA PHE A 97 -1.44 -11.27 -18.56
C PHE A 97 -2.39 -10.08 -18.41
N MET A 98 -3.66 -10.26 -18.77
CA MET A 98 -4.67 -9.19 -18.63
C MET A 98 -4.92 -8.82 -17.19
N GLY A 99 -4.97 -9.79 -16.27
CA GLY A 99 -5.13 -9.56 -14.85
C GLY A 99 -3.97 -8.76 -14.26
N GLN A 100 -2.73 -9.06 -14.63
CA GLN A 100 -1.57 -8.30 -14.16
C GLN A 100 -1.50 -6.90 -14.79
N LEU A 101 -1.77 -6.78 -16.09
CA LEU A 101 -1.74 -5.51 -16.80
C LEU A 101 -2.77 -4.51 -16.25
N THR A 102 -3.97 -4.98 -15.92
CA THR A 102 -5.03 -4.12 -15.40
C THR A 102 -5.01 -4.01 -13.87
N GLY A 103 -4.62 -5.07 -13.17
CA GLY A 103 -4.70 -5.17 -11.72
C GLY A 103 -3.55 -4.51 -10.95
N MET A 104 -2.43 -4.21 -11.60
CA MET A 104 -1.28 -3.55 -10.95
C MET A 104 -1.08 -2.11 -11.40
N PRO A 105 -0.78 -1.81 -12.69
CA PRO A 105 -0.49 -0.44 -13.10
C PRO A 105 -1.66 0.53 -12.89
N VAL A 106 -2.88 0.08 -13.20
CA VAL A 106 -4.07 0.95 -13.11
C VAL A 106 -4.39 1.35 -11.66
N PRO A 107 -4.54 0.40 -10.70
CA PRO A 107 -4.76 0.77 -9.31
C PRO A 107 -3.61 1.57 -8.71
N MET A 108 -2.36 1.29 -9.07
CA MET A 108 -1.21 2.06 -8.60
C MET A 108 -1.27 3.52 -9.06
N ALA A 109 -1.57 3.76 -10.35
CA ALA A 109 -1.74 5.10 -10.87
C ALA A 109 -2.87 5.85 -10.16
N VAL A 110 -4.00 5.18 -9.91
CA VAL A 110 -5.12 5.76 -9.16
C VAL A 110 -4.69 6.10 -7.73
N CYS A 111 -4.02 5.18 -7.03
CA CYS A 111 -3.53 5.43 -5.66
C CYS A 111 -2.53 6.58 -5.61
N ALA A 112 -1.61 6.69 -6.59
CA ALA A 112 -0.65 7.78 -6.67
C ALA A 112 -1.36 9.14 -6.87
N ILE A 113 -2.34 9.20 -7.76
CA ILE A 113 -3.15 10.41 -7.97
C ILE A 113 -3.90 10.78 -6.68
N VAL A 114 -4.60 9.84 -6.06
CA VAL A 114 -5.34 10.09 -4.81
C VAL A 114 -4.40 10.53 -3.69
N GLY A 115 -3.21 9.92 -3.60
CA GLY A 115 -2.18 10.32 -2.64
C GLY A 115 -1.69 11.75 -2.85
N ALA A 116 -1.48 12.16 -4.11
CA ALA A 116 -1.10 13.52 -4.44
C ALA A 116 -2.22 14.54 -4.05
N PHE A 117 -3.47 14.23 -4.36
CA PHE A 117 -4.62 15.05 -3.95
C PHE A 117 -4.73 15.15 -2.44
N PHE A 118 -4.54 14.05 -1.74
CA PHE A 118 -4.56 13.99 -0.28
C PHE A 118 -3.45 14.85 0.34
N ALA A 119 -2.21 14.72 -0.13
CA ALA A 119 -1.08 15.51 0.36
C ALA A 119 -1.29 17.02 0.14
N GLN A 120 -1.84 17.42 -1.01
CA GLN A 120 -2.16 18.81 -1.27
C GLN A 120 -3.36 19.32 -0.46
N ALA A 121 -4.39 18.51 -0.28
CA ALA A 121 -5.52 18.85 0.55
C ALA A 121 -5.07 19.14 1.99
N THR A 122 -4.21 18.31 2.56
CA THR A 122 -3.66 18.52 3.91
C THR A 122 -2.76 19.76 3.97
N LYS A 123 -1.94 20.01 2.94
CA LYS A 123 -1.11 21.21 2.84
C LYS A 123 -1.97 22.49 2.83
N PHE A 124 -3.06 22.52 2.10
CA PHE A 124 -3.96 23.67 2.03
C PHE A 124 -4.83 23.86 3.26
N THR A 125 -5.18 22.80 3.98
CA THR A 125 -6.06 22.87 5.15
C THR A 125 -5.31 22.96 6.47
N ILE A 126 -4.17 22.27 6.60
CA ILE A 126 -3.43 22.12 7.85
C ILE A 126 -2.08 22.85 7.80
N GLY A 127 -1.61 23.21 6.59
CA GLY A 127 -0.33 23.87 6.37
C GLY A 127 0.85 22.91 6.12
N GLU A 128 0.67 21.61 6.33
CA GLU A 128 1.69 20.59 6.11
C GLU A 128 1.18 19.48 5.18
N ALA A 129 2.02 19.05 4.24
CA ALA A 129 1.69 17.92 3.38
C ALA A 129 1.82 16.61 4.16
N MET A 130 0.74 15.88 4.30
CA MET A 130 0.73 14.57 4.94
C MET A 130 0.68 13.46 3.88
N PHE A 131 1.54 12.47 4.02
CA PHE A 131 1.61 11.33 3.09
C PHE A 131 0.94 10.08 3.67
N ASP A 132 0.72 10.05 4.98
CA ASP A 132 0.02 8.96 5.66
C ASP A 132 -1.43 9.37 5.96
N PRO A 133 -2.42 8.68 5.34
CA PRO A 133 -3.83 8.96 5.60
C PRO A 133 -4.25 8.83 7.06
N THR A 134 -3.51 8.05 7.87
CA THR A 134 -3.80 7.90 9.30
C THR A 134 -3.49 9.16 10.10
N SER A 135 -2.59 10.00 9.61
CA SER A 135 -2.23 11.27 10.25
C SER A 135 -3.42 12.24 10.36
N VAL A 136 -4.35 12.17 9.40
CA VAL A 136 -5.56 13.02 9.41
C VAL A 136 -6.50 12.68 10.57
N PHE A 137 -6.40 11.48 11.13
CA PHE A 137 -7.24 11.09 12.27
C PHE A 137 -7.04 11.99 13.50
N TYR A 138 -5.87 12.60 13.64
CA TYR A 138 -5.59 13.56 14.71
C TYR A 138 -6.34 14.88 14.54
N TYR A 139 -6.71 15.24 13.30
CA TYR A 139 -7.37 16.49 12.96
C TYR A 139 -8.86 16.32 12.68
N ALA A 140 -9.34 15.08 12.57
CA ALA A 140 -10.74 14.80 12.28
C ALA A 140 -11.60 14.94 13.54
N GLU A 141 -12.54 15.86 13.53
CA GLU A 141 -13.47 16.09 14.65
C GLU A 141 -14.50 14.97 14.80
N ASN A 142 -14.86 14.32 13.71
CA ASN A 142 -15.88 13.26 13.71
C ASN A 142 -15.29 11.91 14.08
N LYS A 143 -15.49 11.48 15.31
CA LYS A 143 -15.00 10.19 15.84
C LYS A 143 -15.54 8.97 15.09
N ILE A 144 -16.77 9.02 14.59
CA ILE A 144 -17.37 7.90 13.82
C ILE A 144 -16.62 7.76 12.49
N PHE A 145 -16.35 8.87 11.81
CA PHE A 145 -15.55 8.89 10.59
C PHE A 145 -14.15 8.29 10.82
N VAL A 146 -13.47 8.68 11.90
CA VAL A 146 -12.15 8.14 12.28
C VAL A 146 -12.20 6.63 12.48
N ILE A 147 -13.21 6.12 13.22
CA ILE A 147 -13.36 4.68 13.47
C ILE A 147 -13.56 3.91 12.14
N VAL A 148 -14.43 4.39 11.28
CA VAL A 148 -14.70 3.74 9.98
C VAL A 148 -13.45 3.71 9.10
N CYS A 149 -12.74 4.83 9.02
CA CYS A 149 -11.50 4.91 8.26
C CYS A 149 -10.39 4.03 8.86
N ALA A 150 -10.23 4.02 10.18
CA ALA A 150 -9.26 3.17 10.86
C ALA A 150 -9.54 1.67 10.61
N LEU A 151 -10.80 1.24 10.69
CA LEU A 151 -11.18 -0.13 10.32
C LEU A 151 -10.86 -0.44 8.85
N GLY A 152 -11.11 0.50 7.95
CA GLY A 152 -10.74 0.38 6.54
C GLY A 152 -9.24 0.18 6.35
N VAL A 153 -8.41 0.99 7.00
CA VAL A 153 -6.95 0.89 6.95
C VAL A 153 -6.46 -0.45 7.54
N ILE A 154 -7.04 -0.89 8.67
CA ILE A 154 -6.69 -2.19 9.27
C ILE A 154 -6.98 -3.34 8.29
N ILE A 155 -8.15 -3.35 7.67
CA ILE A 155 -8.52 -4.39 6.71
C ILE A 155 -7.60 -4.34 5.48
N ALA A 156 -7.31 -3.15 4.96
CA ALA A 156 -6.41 -2.92 3.86
C ALA A 156 -5.01 -3.48 4.16
N THR A 157 -4.46 -3.11 5.30
CA THR A 157 -3.13 -3.55 5.73
C THR A 157 -3.07 -5.06 5.92
N LEU A 158 -4.09 -5.65 6.58
CA LEU A 158 -4.15 -7.09 6.78
C LEU A 158 -4.25 -7.86 5.46
N THR A 159 -5.08 -7.43 4.53
CA THR A 159 -5.23 -8.09 3.23
C THR A 159 -3.95 -8.04 2.42
N THR A 160 -3.33 -6.88 2.33
CA THR A 160 -2.07 -6.67 1.59
C THR A 160 -0.91 -7.43 2.25
N CYS A 161 -0.75 -7.31 3.57
CA CYS A 161 0.33 -7.97 4.31
C CYS A 161 0.24 -9.50 4.20
N VAL A 162 -0.95 -10.07 4.35
CA VAL A 162 -1.13 -11.53 4.22
C VAL A 162 -0.76 -12.00 2.81
N ALA A 163 -1.23 -11.30 1.77
CA ALA A 163 -0.94 -11.68 0.40
C ALA A 163 0.55 -11.52 0.05
N ALA A 164 1.11 -10.35 0.28
CA ALA A 164 2.46 -10.03 -0.18
C ALA A 164 3.55 -10.65 0.69
N ASN A 165 3.35 -10.71 2.03
CA ASN A 165 4.43 -10.99 2.97
C ASN A 165 4.30 -12.33 3.70
N VAL A 166 3.15 -13.01 3.64
CA VAL A 166 2.96 -14.28 4.37
C VAL A 166 2.84 -15.48 3.43
N VAL A 167 2.09 -15.34 2.34
CA VAL A 167 1.81 -16.48 1.43
C VAL A 167 3.08 -16.98 0.76
N ALA A 168 3.88 -16.10 0.21
CA ALA A 168 5.07 -16.47 -0.55
C ALA A 168 6.16 -17.10 0.33
N PRO A 169 6.55 -16.53 1.48
CA PRO A 169 7.49 -17.21 2.38
C PRO A 169 6.95 -18.52 2.92
N ALA A 170 5.64 -18.62 3.22
CA ALA A 170 5.05 -19.88 3.67
C ALA A 170 5.15 -20.99 2.62
N ASN A 171 4.94 -20.67 1.34
CA ASN A 171 5.19 -21.59 0.24
C ASN A 171 6.68 -21.95 0.12
N GLY A 172 7.57 -20.95 0.25
CA GLY A 172 9.02 -21.15 0.23
C GLY A 172 9.45 -22.15 1.29
N PHE A 173 9.05 -21.98 2.55
CA PHE A 173 9.34 -22.92 3.63
C PHE A 173 8.77 -24.33 3.38
N SER A 174 7.54 -24.41 2.85
CA SER A 174 6.94 -25.71 2.50
C SER A 174 7.72 -26.43 1.40
N ASN A 175 8.31 -25.69 0.46
CA ASN A 175 9.09 -26.26 -0.64
C ASN A 175 10.46 -26.79 -0.19
N ILE A 176 11.02 -26.32 0.94
CA ILE A 176 12.28 -26.85 1.48
C ILE A 176 12.12 -28.31 1.86
N ASN A 177 11.04 -28.67 2.53
CA ASN A 177 10.76 -30.06 2.88
C ASN A 177 9.25 -30.33 2.91
N PRO A 178 8.62 -30.64 1.74
CA PRO A 178 7.16 -30.80 1.63
C PRO A 178 6.58 -31.94 2.50
N LYS A 179 7.43 -32.90 2.90
CA LYS A 179 6.98 -34.02 3.75
C LYS A 179 6.86 -33.64 5.23
N LYS A 180 7.63 -32.65 5.67
CA LYS A 180 7.66 -32.22 7.09
C LYS A 180 7.05 -30.85 7.33
N ILE A 181 7.17 -29.93 6.37
CA ILE A 181 6.74 -28.54 6.52
C ILE A 181 5.47 -28.34 5.66
N THR A 182 4.33 -28.31 6.33
CA THR A 182 3.07 -27.96 5.67
C THR A 182 2.96 -26.45 5.48
N PHE A 183 2.08 -25.99 4.58
CA PHE A 183 1.80 -24.56 4.41
C PHE A 183 1.48 -23.84 5.74
N LYS A 184 0.71 -24.51 6.62
CA LYS A 184 0.38 -23.96 7.96
C LYS A 184 1.61 -23.74 8.82
N MET A 185 2.55 -24.69 8.81
CA MET A 185 3.84 -24.54 9.49
C MET A 185 4.67 -23.41 8.86
N GLY A 186 4.69 -23.34 7.54
CA GLY A 186 5.33 -22.24 6.81
C GLY A 186 4.80 -20.86 7.24
N VAL A 187 3.49 -20.72 7.38
CA VAL A 187 2.86 -19.49 7.91
C VAL A 187 3.34 -19.17 9.31
N LEU A 188 3.37 -20.17 10.21
CA LEU A 188 3.83 -19.95 11.60
C LEU A 188 5.31 -19.54 11.64
N ILE A 189 6.16 -20.21 10.87
CA ILE A 189 7.59 -19.87 10.76
C ILE A 189 7.76 -18.45 10.26
N THR A 190 7.02 -18.06 9.21
CA THR A 190 7.05 -16.69 8.65
C THR A 190 6.64 -15.66 9.68
N CYS A 191 5.52 -15.87 10.37
CA CYS A 191 5.05 -14.94 11.40
C CYS A 191 6.04 -14.84 12.57
N PHE A 192 6.60 -15.97 13.00
CA PHE A 192 7.62 -15.99 14.06
C PHE A 192 8.86 -15.22 13.63
N ALA A 193 9.37 -15.47 12.44
CA ALA A 193 10.53 -14.77 11.90
C ALA A 193 10.25 -13.25 11.75
N ALA A 194 9.08 -12.86 11.29
CA ALA A 194 8.69 -11.46 11.17
C ALA A 194 8.66 -10.74 12.53
N ILE A 195 8.14 -11.41 13.56
CA ILE A 195 8.05 -10.84 14.90
C ILE A 195 9.41 -10.79 15.59
N PHE A 196 10.14 -11.89 15.64
CA PHE A 196 11.31 -12.04 16.50
C PHE A 196 12.63 -11.68 15.80
N ILE A 197 12.73 -11.84 14.47
CA ILE A 197 13.94 -11.56 13.71
C ILE A 197 13.88 -10.17 13.08
N ALA A 198 12.80 -9.85 12.38
CA ALA A 198 12.66 -8.56 11.69
C ALA A 198 12.38 -7.39 12.65
N GLN A 199 11.76 -7.65 13.80
CA GLN A 199 11.49 -6.66 14.86
C GLN A 199 10.98 -5.31 14.31
N PRO A 200 9.85 -5.26 13.60
CA PRO A 200 9.39 -4.08 12.88
C PRO A 200 9.20 -2.86 13.79
N TRP A 201 8.81 -3.08 15.06
CA TRP A 201 8.69 -2.00 16.06
C TRP A 201 10.03 -1.29 16.32
N TRP A 202 11.17 -2.02 16.28
CA TRP A 202 12.48 -1.42 16.48
C TRP A 202 12.88 -0.59 15.27
N ILE A 203 12.59 -1.07 14.07
CA ILE A 203 12.85 -0.35 12.82
C ILE A 203 12.03 0.93 12.79
N TYR A 204 10.75 0.90 13.12
CA TYR A 204 9.89 2.08 13.21
C TYR A 204 10.32 3.05 14.32
N GLY A 205 10.72 2.52 15.49
CA GLY A 205 11.13 3.33 16.63
C GLY A 205 12.51 3.99 16.48
N SER A 206 13.40 3.45 15.67
CA SER A 206 14.74 4.02 15.44
C SER A 206 14.75 5.22 14.49
N GLY A 207 13.59 5.71 14.05
CA GLY A 207 13.49 6.84 13.14
C GLY A 207 14.19 6.57 11.81
N ALA A 208 14.31 5.34 11.43
CA ALA A 208 14.68 4.94 10.10
C ALA A 208 13.60 5.46 9.15
N GLY A 209 13.62 6.77 9.03
CA GLY A 209 12.87 7.53 8.05
C GLY A 209 13.34 7.04 6.71
N TYR A 210 12.59 6.24 6.12
CA TYR A 210 12.87 5.69 4.88
C TYR A 210 12.46 6.59 3.84
N ILE A 211 13.55 6.99 3.34
CA ILE A 211 13.72 6.70 1.96
C ILE A 211 12.72 7.43 1.14
#